data_823f825118e47a9656b92186f86ea92a
#
_entry.id   823f825118e47a9656b92186f86ea92a
#
_cell.length_a   1.000
_cell.length_b   1.000
_cell.length_c   1.000
_cell.angle_alpha   90.00
_cell.angle_beta   90.00
_cell.angle_gamma   90.00
#
_symmetry.space_group_name_H-M   'P 1'
#
loop_
_entity.id
_entity.type
_entity.pdbx_description
1 polymer ?
#
loop_
_entity_poly.entity_id
_entity_poly.type
_entity_poly.pdbx_seq_one_letter_code
_entity_poly.pdbx_strand_id
1 'polypeptide(L)'
;MSLAVIELKQRFQSQSKEVILPFKLNLPQPIKVTVPKTGDKKKLIELSERNAKFYRIDKLKQIKIVDPEAHGNRIMEQAKKDLQLKEKPVQIECFDNSNLMGTNPVASCVVFKNGKPSKKDYRHFKIQNIDGPDDFASMEQVVYRRLKRLLDEKETLPNLIIVDGGKGQLSSGVKSLKKLNLENKVAIIGIAKKLEEIFKPDDKLPLYIDKKSETLKLIQQLRNESHRFAINFHRDLRSKDALKSGMDSLKGVGPVLKDKLLSKYKSFKRLKDADEKELIIFLGKSRGRSVFNQLRN
;
A
#
# COMPACT_ATOMS: atom_id res chain seq x y z
N MET A 1 15.23 0.91 -37.79
CA MET A 1 16.42 1.71 -37.41
C MET A 1 17.03 2.46 -38.61
N SER A 2 17.35 1.81 -39.75
CA SER A 2 17.92 2.50 -40.93
C SER A 2 17.04 3.65 -41.43
N LEU A 3 15.73 3.44 -41.54
CA LEU A 3 14.77 4.49 -41.94
C LEU A 3 14.79 5.67 -40.95
N ALA A 4 14.87 5.43 -39.64
CA ALA A 4 14.93 6.50 -38.66
C ALA A 4 16.19 7.38 -38.81
N VAL A 5 17.35 6.78 -39.12
CA VAL A 5 18.59 7.55 -39.37
C VAL A 5 18.45 8.40 -40.62
N ILE A 6 17.85 7.86 -41.67
CA ILE A 6 17.63 8.59 -42.95
C ILE A 6 16.66 9.75 -42.70
N GLU A 7 15.55 9.49 -42.01
CA GLU A 7 14.54 10.50 -41.67
C GLU A 7 15.14 11.63 -40.83
N LEU A 8 15.97 11.29 -39.80
CA LEU A 8 16.64 12.30 -38.97
C LEU A 8 17.63 13.14 -39.85
N LYS A 9 18.40 12.51 -40.75
CA LYS A 9 19.27 13.25 -41.65
C LYS A 9 18.50 14.23 -42.55
N GLN A 10 17.36 13.81 -43.07
CA GLN A 10 16.49 14.65 -43.87
C GLN A 10 15.90 15.79 -43.07
N ARG A 11 15.35 15.47 -41.90
CA ARG A 11 14.72 16.46 -41.01
C ARG A 11 15.68 17.56 -40.55
N PHE A 12 16.94 17.18 -40.24
CA PHE A 12 17.97 18.13 -39.84
C PHE A 12 18.85 18.61 -41.01
N GLN A 13 18.52 18.28 -42.24
CA GLN A 13 19.25 18.65 -43.46
C GLN A 13 20.76 18.36 -43.34
N SER A 14 21.10 17.24 -42.67
CA SER A 14 22.48 16.88 -42.36
C SER A 14 23.21 16.37 -43.60
N GLN A 15 24.29 17.08 -44.00
CA GLN A 15 25.16 16.70 -45.10
C GLN A 15 26.30 15.76 -44.69
N SER A 16 26.35 15.34 -43.42
CA SER A 16 27.41 14.45 -42.93
C SER A 16 27.43 13.12 -43.67
N LYS A 17 28.60 12.70 -44.11
CA LYS A 17 28.85 11.40 -44.75
C LYS A 17 29.12 10.30 -43.74
N GLU A 18 29.24 10.64 -42.44
CA GLU A 18 29.50 9.69 -41.35
C GLU A 18 28.39 9.78 -40.29
N VAL A 19 27.95 8.62 -39.83
CA VAL A 19 27.01 8.49 -38.70
C VAL A 19 27.68 7.62 -37.63
N ILE A 20 27.70 8.10 -36.41
CA ILE A 20 28.28 7.40 -35.27
C ILE A 20 27.15 6.73 -34.49
N LEU A 21 27.23 5.40 -34.31
CA LEU A 21 26.21 4.60 -33.64
C LEU A 21 26.86 3.66 -32.62
N PRO A 22 26.14 3.24 -31.56
CA PRO A 22 26.63 2.26 -30.57
C PRO A 22 26.60 0.82 -31.11
N PHE A 23 26.04 0.58 -32.28
CA PHE A 23 25.90 -0.74 -32.93
C PHE A 23 26.09 -0.63 -34.43
N LYS A 24 26.40 -1.77 -35.09
CA LYS A 24 26.51 -1.85 -36.56
C LYS A 24 25.13 -1.71 -37.19
N LEU A 25 25.05 -0.92 -38.26
CA LEU A 25 23.83 -0.71 -39.02
C LEU A 25 24.20 -0.54 -40.50
N ASN A 26 23.48 -1.20 -41.39
CA ASN A 26 23.66 -1.01 -42.82
C ASN A 26 22.82 0.16 -43.32
N LEU A 27 23.46 1.21 -43.82
CA LEU A 27 22.83 2.38 -44.42
C LEU A 27 23.14 2.45 -45.92
N PRO A 28 22.27 3.10 -46.72
CA PRO A 28 22.56 3.33 -48.13
C PRO A 28 23.84 4.18 -48.31
N GLN A 29 24.63 3.85 -49.33
CA GLN A 29 25.76 4.70 -49.64
C GLN A 29 25.31 6.10 -50.12
N PRO A 30 26.03 7.18 -49.82
CA PRO A 30 27.43 7.22 -49.31
C PRO A 30 27.61 7.33 -47.80
N ILE A 31 26.64 6.89 -46.98
CA ILE A 31 26.69 7.07 -45.54
C ILE A 31 27.52 5.99 -44.85
N LYS A 32 28.64 6.37 -44.24
CA LYS A 32 29.49 5.50 -43.44
C LYS A 32 28.99 5.39 -42.00
N VAL A 33 28.84 4.17 -41.49
CA VAL A 33 28.54 3.92 -40.08
C VAL A 33 29.80 3.61 -39.30
N THR A 34 30.07 4.37 -38.26
CA THR A 34 31.21 4.16 -37.34
C THR A 34 30.70 3.74 -35.97
N VAL A 35 31.26 2.63 -35.45
CA VAL A 35 31.00 2.14 -34.08
C VAL A 35 32.27 2.33 -33.28
N PRO A 36 32.42 3.45 -32.55
CA PRO A 36 33.65 3.75 -31.85
C PRO A 36 33.75 2.95 -30.55
N LYS A 37 34.93 2.44 -30.24
CA LYS A 37 35.25 1.75 -29.00
C LYS A 37 35.88 2.68 -27.96
N THR A 38 36.67 3.67 -28.44
CA THR A 38 37.42 4.62 -27.58
C THR A 38 37.46 6.01 -28.25
N GLY A 39 37.99 7.01 -27.52
CA GLY A 39 38.20 8.36 -28.01
C GLY A 39 36.96 9.23 -28.03
N ASP A 40 37.06 10.40 -28.72
CA ASP A 40 36.01 11.44 -28.66
C ASP A 40 34.69 11.01 -29.29
N LYS A 41 34.74 10.19 -30.34
CA LYS A 41 33.51 9.63 -30.95
C LYS A 41 32.75 8.75 -29.95
N LYS A 42 33.44 8.03 -29.09
CA LYS A 42 32.80 7.24 -28.00
C LYS A 42 32.19 8.15 -26.98
N LYS A 43 32.87 9.23 -26.56
CA LYS A 43 32.32 10.23 -25.62
C LYS A 43 31.07 10.89 -26.17
N LEU A 44 31.01 11.16 -27.51
CA LEU A 44 29.80 11.69 -28.15
C LEU A 44 28.59 10.74 -28.06
N ILE A 45 28.82 9.44 -28.22
CA ILE A 45 27.75 8.43 -28.02
C ILE A 45 27.27 8.46 -26.56
N GLU A 46 28.18 8.45 -25.61
CA GLU A 46 27.85 8.47 -24.17
C GLU A 46 27.08 9.75 -23.78
N LEU A 47 27.44 10.88 -24.38
CA LEU A 47 26.69 12.13 -24.22
C LEU A 47 25.29 12.04 -24.81
N SER A 48 25.18 11.50 -26.02
CA SER A 48 23.88 11.29 -26.69
C SER A 48 22.97 10.35 -25.90
N GLU A 49 23.51 9.26 -25.37
CA GLU A 49 22.76 8.32 -24.51
C GLU A 49 22.27 8.99 -23.22
N ARG A 50 23.11 9.82 -22.56
CA ARG A 50 22.71 10.62 -21.41
C ARG A 50 21.57 11.57 -21.75
N ASN A 51 21.71 12.32 -22.83
CA ASN A 51 20.70 13.28 -23.26
C ASN A 51 19.38 12.57 -23.59
N ALA A 52 19.42 11.44 -24.26
CA ALA A 52 18.24 10.63 -24.56
C ALA A 52 17.54 10.13 -23.27
N LYS A 53 18.31 9.71 -22.24
CA LYS A 53 17.78 9.33 -20.95
C LYS A 53 17.11 10.52 -20.24
N PHE A 54 17.76 11.70 -20.22
CA PHE A 54 17.17 12.91 -19.65
C PHE A 54 15.89 13.34 -20.38
N TYR A 55 15.92 13.36 -21.70
CA TYR A 55 14.74 13.69 -22.50
C TYR A 55 13.56 12.74 -22.22
N ARG A 56 13.84 11.43 -22.11
CA ARG A 56 12.82 10.45 -21.77
C ARG A 56 12.22 10.71 -20.39
N ILE A 57 13.05 11.02 -19.39
CA ILE A 57 12.61 11.33 -18.03
C ILE A 57 11.76 12.60 -18.02
N ASP A 58 12.21 13.64 -18.70
CA ASP A 58 11.51 14.90 -18.80
C ASP A 58 10.16 14.77 -19.49
N LYS A 59 10.14 14.08 -20.64
CA LYS A 59 8.88 13.78 -21.34
C LYS A 59 7.89 12.96 -20.52
N LEU A 60 8.38 11.99 -19.74
CA LEU A 60 7.54 11.26 -18.81
C LEU A 60 6.98 12.14 -17.68
N LYS A 61 7.75 13.13 -17.20
CA LYS A 61 7.28 14.13 -16.24
C LYS A 61 6.20 15.01 -16.85
N GLN A 62 6.42 15.51 -18.07
CA GLN A 62 5.44 16.33 -18.79
C GLN A 62 4.13 15.59 -19.02
N ILE A 63 4.17 14.32 -19.43
CA ILE A 63 2.97 13.48 -19.59
C ILE A 63 2.20 13.36 -18.26
N LYS A 64 2.92 13.19 -17.14
CA LYS A 64 2.29 13.14 -15.80
C LYS A 64 1.65 14.46 -15.37
N ILE A 65 2.18 15.59 -15.85
CA ILE A 65 1.62 16.92 -15.59
C ILE A 65 0.36 17.14 -16.42
N VAL A 66 0.38 16.71 -17.69
CA VAL A 66 -0.76 16.88 -18.63
C VAL A 66 -1.91 15.95 -18.29
N ASP A 67 -1.61 14.71 -17.89
CA ASP A 67 -2.63 13.73 -17.48
C ASP A 67 -2.16 12.94 -16.24
N PRO A 68 -2.37 13.50 -15.03
CA PRO A 68 -1.99 12.87 -13.78
C PRO A 68 -2.73 11.54 -13.50
N GLU A 69 -3.86 11.33 -14.17
CA GLU A 69 -4.70 10.14 -13.98
C GLU A 69 -4.47 9.06 -15.05
N ALA A 70 -3.85 9.38 -16.19
CA ALA A 70 -3.60 8.42 -17.27
C ALA A 70 -2.89 7.16 -16.78
N HIS A 71 -1.90 7.33 -15.89
CA HIS A 71 -1.16 6.20 -15.33
C HIS A 71 -2.06 5.31 -14.46
N GLY A 72 -2.87 5.91 -13.59
CA GLY A 72 -3.84 5.18 -12.76
C GLY A 72 -4.88 4.45 -13.59
N ASN A 73 -5.46 5.14 -14.57
CA ASN A 73 -6.44 4.57 -15.49
C ASN A 73 -5.88 3.37 -16.26
N ARG A 74 -4.63 3.46 -16.75
CA ARG A 74 -3.97 2.35 -17.45
C ARG A 74 -3.80 1.13 -16.54
N ILE A 75 -3.36 1.33 -15.30
CA ILE A 75 -3.22 0.23 -14.32
C ILE A 75 -4.58 -0.40 -14.03
N MET A 76 -5.65 0.40 -13.88
CA MET A 76 -6.99 -0.12 -13.64
C MET A 76 -7.53 -0.92 -14.83
N GLU A 77 -7.26 -0.47 -16.06
CA GLU A 77 -7.60 -1.23 -17.27
C GLU A 77 -6.83 -2.55 -17.35
N GLN A 78 -5.53 -2.52 -17.03
CA GLN A 78 -4.72 -3.74 -16.99
C GLN A 78 -5.23 -4.69 -15.90
N ALA A 79 -5.54 -4.18 -14.71
CA ALA A 79 -6.09 -4.97 -13.62
C ALA A 79 -7.45 -5.60 -13.96
N LYS A 80 -8.32 -4.87 -14.68
CA LYS A 80 -9.57 -5.42 -15.19
C LYS A 80 -9.34 -6.64 -16.09
N LYS A 81 -8.35 -6.55 -17.01
CA LYS A 81 -8.01 -7.63 -17.95
C LYS A 81 -7.37 -8.82 -17.24
N ASP A 82 -6.31 -8.56 -16.45
CA ASP A 82 -5.53 -9.60 -15.78
C ASP A 82 -6.38 -10.39 -14.77
N LEU A 83 -7.25 -9.70 -14.03
CA LEU A 83 -8.17 -10.30 -13.07
C LEU A 83 -9.51 -10.72 -13.67
N GLN A 84 -9.73 -10.49 -14.97
CA GLN A 84 -10.98 -10.81 -15.69
C GLN A 84 -12.21 -10.23 -14.97
N LEU A 85 -12.15 -8.97 -14.57
CA LEU A 85 -13.24 -8.29 -13.88
C LEU A 85 -14.27 -7.77 -14.88
N LYS A 86 -15.53 -7.67 -14.43
CA LYS A 86 -16.61 -7.06 -15.24
C LYS A 86 -16.37 -5.56 -15.46
N GLU A 87 -15.88 -4.88 -14.41
CA GLU A 87 -15.64 -3.44 -14.39
C GLU A 87 -14.22 -3.10 -13.95
N LYS A 88 -13.80 -1.86 -14.22
CA LYS A 88 -12.52 -1.34 -13.73
C LYS A 88 -12.52 -1.29 -12.21
N PRO A 89 -11.49 -1.80 -11.52
CA PRO A 89 -11.40 -1.72 -10.08
C PRO A 89 -10.91 -0.31 -9.61
N VAL A 90 -11.73 0.71 -9.81
CA VAL A 90 -11.39 2.10 -9.46
C VAL A 90 -11.18 2.26 -7.96
N GLN A 91 -12.04 1.63 -7.14
CA GLN A 91 -11.87 1.53 -5.69
C GLN A 91 -11.59 0.10 -5.30
N ILE A 92 -10.43 -0.11 -4.66
CA ILE A 92 -9.99 -1.42 -4.18
C ILE A 92 -9.82 -1.35 -2.67
N GLU A 93 -10.39 -2.31 -1.95
CA GLU A 93 -10.20 -2.48 -0.52
C GLU A 93 -9.45 -3.76 -0.22
N CYS A 94 -8.38 -3.70 0.58
CA CYS A 94 -7.61 -4.88 0.98
C CYS A 94 -7.74 -5.09 2.48
N PHE A 95 -8.11 -6.33 2.86
CA PHE A 95 -8.31 -6.75 4.24
C PHE A 95 -7.19 -7.70 4.67
N ASP A 96 -6.63 -7.44 5.83
CA ASP A 96 -5.63 -8.29 6.49
C ASP A 96 -6.06 -8.54 7.95
N ASN A 97 -6.09 -9.82 8.33
CA ASN A 97 -6.28 -10.23 9.72
C ASN A 97 -4.91 -10.42 10.34
N SER A 98 -4.57 -9.65 11.35
CA SER A 98 -3.34 -9.84 12.06
C SER A 98 -3.61 -10.26 13.50
N ASN A 99 -3.36 -11.54 13.78
CA ASN A 99 -3.38 -12.12 15.12
C ASN A 99 -1.95 -12.12 15.68
N LEU A 100 -1.61 -11.15 16.51
CA LEU A 100 -0.35 -11.16 17.25
C LEU A 100 -0.58 -11.76 18.64
N MET A 101 -0.18 -13.01 18.80
CA MET A 101 -0.11 -13.74 20.09
C MET A 101 -1.41 -13.83 20.91
N GLY A 102 -2.57 -14.01 20.27
CA GLY A 102 -3.80 -14.40 20.96
C GLY A 102 -4.51 -13.33 21.78
N THR A 103 -3.96 -12.11 21.88
CA THR A 103 -4.61 -11.02 22.63
C THR A 103 -5.05 -9.92 21.66
N ASN A 104 -6.34 -9.52 21.76
CA ASN A 104 -6.94 -8.46 20.96
C ASN A 104 -6.81 -8.65 19.43
N PRO A 105 -7.47 -9.65 18.84
CA PRO A 105 -7.43 -9.82 17.38
C PRO A 105 -7.98 -8.59 16.70
N VAL A 106 -7.24 -8.09 15.72
CA VAL A 106 -7.62 -6.91 14.93
C VAL A 106 -7.47 -7.20 13.45
N ALA A 107 -8.29 -6.54 12.67
CA ALA A 107 -8.16 -6.54 11.22
C ALA A 107 -7.98 -5.12 10.69
N SER A 108 -7.30 -5.02 9.58
CA SER A 108 -7.10 -3.77 8.85
C SER A 108 -7.83 -3.81 7.52
N CYS A 109 -8.32 -2.63 7.09
CA CYS A 109 -8.83 -2.38 5.77
C CYS A 109 -8.10 -1.17 5.20
N VAL A 110 -7.38 -1.35 4.12
CA VAL A 110 -6.77 -0.25 3.36
C VAL A 110 -7.53 -0.03 2.06
N VAL A 111 -7.59 1.20 1.62
CA VAL A 111 -8.38 1.62 0.45
C VAL A 111 -7.46 2.30 -0.55
N PHE A 112 -7.51 1.84 -1.80
CA PHE A 112 -6.87 2.51 -2.92
C PHE A 112 -7.93 2.99 -3.90
N LYS A 113 -7.76 4.21 -4.41
CA LYS A 113 -8.61 4.81 -5.45
C LYS A 113 -7.74 5.20 -6.63
N ASN A 114 -8.11 4.78 -7.83
CA ASN A 114 -7.32 4.98 -9.05
C ASN A 114 -5.83 4.57 -8.90
N GLY A 115 -5.58 3.43 -8.23
CA GLY A 115 -4.24 2.90 -8.00
C GLY A 115 -3.42 3.65 -6.94
N LYS A 116 -4.00 4.61 -6.21
CA LYS A 116 -3.31 5.40 -5.17
C LYS A 116 -3.92 5.16 -3.79
N PRO A 117 -3.11 5.14 -2.71
CA PRO A 117 -3.59 4.99 -1.35
C PRO A 117 -4.52 6.13 -0.92
N SER A 118 -5.72 5.82 -0.43
CA SER A 118 -6.66 6.77 0.16
C SER A 118 -6.67 6.63 1.69
N LYS A 119 -5.64 7.17 2.35
CA LYS A 119 -5.40 6.96 3.79
C LYS A 119 -6.56 7.40 4.69
N LYS A 120 -7.35 8.39 4.28
CA LYS A 120 -8.55 8.85 5.01
C LYS A 120 -9.63 7.78 5.11
N ASP A 121 -9.66 6.85 4.15
CA ASP A 121 -10.65 5.78 4.06
C ASP A 121 -10.19 4.49 4.74
N TYR A 122 -8.96 4.41 5.25
CA TYR A 122 -8.43 3.27 6.00
C TYR A 122 -9.19 3.04 7.30
N ARG A 123 -9.40 1.79 7.66
CA ARG A 123 -10.10 1.43 8.90
C ARG A 123 -9.41 0.30 9.63
N HIS A 124 -9.44 0.37 10.98
CA HIS A 124 -9.10 -0.74 11.85
C HIS A 124 -10.39 -1.31 12.45
N PHE A 125 -10.43 -2.62 12.59
CA PHE A 125 -11.53 -3.33 13.19
C PHE A 125 -11.04 -4.14 14.39
N LYS A 126 -11.68 -3.93 15.54
CA LYS A 126 -11.56 -4.86 16.66
C LYS A 126 -12.50 -6.03 16.39
N ILE A 127 -11.99 -7.23 16.50
CA ILE A 127 -12.76 -8.46 16.42
C ILE A 127 -13.53 -8.61 17.73
N GLN A 128 -14.79 -8.99 17.66
CA GLN A 128 -15.69 -9.09 18.82
C GLN A 128 -16.41 -10.43 18.80
N ASN A 129 -16.62 -11.01 19.99
CA ASN A 129 -17.44 -12.21 20.17
C ASN A 129 -17.00 -13.41 19.31
N ILE A 130 -15.69 -13.61 19.16
CA ILE A 130 -15.10 -14.78 18.53
C ILE A 130 -14.21 -15.43 19.57
N ASP A 131 -14.56 -16.64 19.99
CA ASP A 131 -13.79 -17.40 20.96
C ASP A 131 -12.57 -18.05 20.27
N GLY A 132 -11.39 -17.64 20.70
CA GLY A 132 -10.13 -18.16 20.17
C GLY A 132 -9.68 -17.55 18.84
N PRO A 133 -8.58 -18.07 18.25
CA PRO A 133 -8.01 -17.57 17.01
C PRO A 133 -8.75 -18.15 15.79
N ASP A 134 -9.91 -17.61 15.43
CA ASP A 134 -10.65 -17.95 14.23
C ASP A 134 -10.50 -16.85 13.17
N ASP A 135 -9.51 -17.02 12.29
CA ASP A 135 -9.23 -16.11 11.19
C ASP A 135 -10.35 -16.06 10.14
N PHE A 136 -11.14 -17.13 10.01
CA PHE A 136 -12.23 -17.19 9.04
C PHE A 136 -13.45 -16.41 9.52
N ALA A 137 -13.89 -16.63 10.76
CA ALA A 137 -14.97 -15.86 11.35
C ALA A 137 -14.60 -14.37 11.49
N SER A 138 -13.36 -14.08 11.84
CA SER A 138 -12.83 -12.72 11.90
C SER A 138 -12.91 -12.01 10.54
N MET A 139 -12.48 -12.65 9.46
CA MET A 139 -12.55 -12.08 8.11
C MET A 139 -13.99 -11.86 7.67
N GLU A 140 -14.87 -12.82 7.91
CA GLU A 140 -16.29 -12.68 7.59
C GLU A 140 -16.91 -11.48 8.34
N GLN A 141 -16.64 -11.36 9.65
CA GLN A 141 -17.16 -10.26 10.47
C GLN A 141 -16.70 -8.90 9.94
N VAL A 142 -15.42 -8.76 9.60
CA VAL A 142 -14.84 -7.47 9.21
C VAL A 142 -15.34 -7.03 7.85
N VAL A 143 -15.34 -7.93 6.86
CA VAL A 143 -15.85 -7.62 5.52
C VAL A 143 -17.34 -7.26 5.59
N TYR A 144 -18.13 -8.04 6.36
CA TYR A 144 -19.55 -7.74 6.55
C TYR A 144 -19.77 -6.36 7.18
N ARG A 145 -19.08 -6.06 8.29
CA ARG A 145 -19.22 -4.77 9.00
C ARG A 145 -18.83 -3.58 8.12
N ARG A 146 -17.77 -3.73 7.32
CA ARG A 146 -17.33 -2.69 6.39
C ARG A 146 -18.37 -2.41 5.33
N LEU A 147 -18.83 -3.45 4.63
CA LEU A 147 -19.79 -3.31 3.55
C LEU A 147 -21.15 -2.84 4.04
N LYS A 148 -21.63 -3.38 5.17
CA LYS A 148 -22.89 -2.93 5.80
C LYS A 148 -22.82 -1.43 6.11
N ARG A 149 -21.72 -0.97 6.71
CA ARG A 149 -21.55 0.46 6.99
C ARG A 149 -21.60 1.31 5.72
N LEU A 150 -20.94 0.89 4.64
CA LEU A 150 -20.96 1.61 3.36
C LEU A 150 -22.41 1.70 2.79
N LEU A 151 -23.19 0.62 2.94
CA LEU A 151 -24.59 0.61 2.54
C LEU A 151 -25.44 1.54 3.42
N ASP A 152 -25.28 1.48 4.73
CA ASP A 152 -26.05 2.28 5.70
C ASP A 152 -25.73 3.79 5.53
N GLU A 153 -24.47 4.14 5.27
CA GLU A 153 -24.00 5.52 5.03
C GLU A 153 -24.21 5.97 3.56
N LYS A 154 -24.74 5.10 2.69
CA LYS A 154 -24.90 5.34 1.24
C LYS A 154 -23.62 5.77 0.53
N GLU A 155 -22.49 5.27 1.02
CA GLU A 155 -21.17 5.49 0.40
C GLU A 155 -20.94 4.55 -0.79
N THR A 156 -19.96 4.91 -1.64
CA THR A 156 -19.58 4.09 -2.80
C THR A 156 -18.98 2.76 -2.35
N LEU A 157 -19.53 1.66 -2.89
CA LEU A 157 -19.00 0.31 -2.68
C LEU A 157 -17.67 0.14 -3.44
N PRO A 158 -16.74 -0.69 -2.93
CA PRO A 158 -15.53 -1.04 -3.68
C PRO A 158 -15.89 -1.87 -4.93
N ASN A 159 -15.14 -1.65 -6.03
CA ASN A 159 -15.25 -2.50 -7.21
C ASN A 159 -14.56 -3.87 -7.00
N LEU A 160 -13.52 -3.87 -6.15
CA LEU A 160 -12.74 -5.07 -5.86
C LEU A 160 -12.36 -5.13 -4.37
N ILE A 161 -12.59 -6.28 -3.76
CA ILE A 161 -12.08 -6.63 -2.44
C ILE A 161 -10.92 -7.62 -2.61
N ILE A 162 -9.85 -7.39 -1.88
CA ILE A 162 -8.70 -8.27 -1.77
C ILE A 162 -8.62 -8.76 -0.33
N VAL A 163 -8.56 -10.06 -0.15
CA VAL A 163 -8.36 -10.69 1.15
C VAL A 163 -6.94 -11.24 1.23
N ASP A 164 -6.14 -10.78 2.20
CA ASP A 164 -4.79 -11.32 2.45
C ASP A 164 -4.90 -12.70 3.10
N GLY A 165 -5.19 -13.69 2.27
CA GLY A 165 -5.38 -15.06 2.68
C GLY A 165 -5.76 -15.98 1.51
N GLY A 166 -5.63 -17.29 1.74
CA GLY A 166 -5.99 -18.31 0.77
C GLY A 166 -7.50 -18.54 0.67
N LYS A 167 -7.86 -19.66 0.04
CA LYS A 167 -9.24 -20.02 -0.26
C LYS A 167 -10.20 -19.97 0.93
N GLY A 168 -9.75 -20.33 2.13
CA GLY A 168 -10.59 -20.33 3.33
C GLY A 168 -11.04 -18.92 3.74
N GLN A 169 -10.10 -17.96 3.77
CA GLN A 169 -10.42 -16.57 4.09
C GLN A 169 -11.21 -15.90 2.95
N LEU A 170 -10.90 -16.25 1.69
CA LEU A 170 -11.70 -15.82 0.54
C LEU A 170 -13.16 -16.29 0.68
N SER A 171 -13.39 -17.57 1.01
CA SER A 171 -14.72 -18.12 1.23
C SER A 171 -15.50 -17.35 2.31
N SER A 172 -14.83 -16.93 3.39
CA SER A 172 -15.42 -16.10 4.44
C SER A 172 -15.85 -14.72 3.95
N GLY A 173 -15.00 -14.08 3.13
CA GLY A 173 -15.36 -12.82 2.46
C GLY A 173 -16.56 -12.98 1.52
N VAL A 174 -16.61 -14.05 0.75
CA VAL A 174 -17.77 -14.37 -0.13
C VAL A 174 -19.06 -14.55 0.66
N LYS A 175 -19.00 -15.22 1.83
CA LYS A 175 -20.19 -15.34 2.71
C LYS A 175 -20.72 -13.97 3.13
N SER A 176 -19.85 -13.01 3.42
CA SER A 176 -20.26 -11.64 3.75
C SER A 176 -20.95 -10.95 2.58
N LEU A 177 -20.42 -11.11 1.35
CA LEU A 177 -21.07 -10.58 0.15
C LEU A 177 -22.48 -11.18 -0.07
N LYS A 178 -22.61 -12.51 0.09
CA LYS A 178 -23.90 -13.20 -0.03
C LYS A 178 -24.92 -12.71 1.01
N LYS A 179 -24.51 -12.56 2.26
CA LYS A 179 -25.39 -12.02 3.33
C LYS A 179 -25.95 -10.62 3.03
N LEU A 180 -25.23 -9.84 2.22
CA LEU A 180 -25.60 -8.47 1.85
C LEU A 180 -26.16 -8.36 0.41
N ASN A 181 -26.29 -9.48 -0.32
CA ASN A 181 -26.71 -9.54 -1.73
C ASN A 181 -25.81 -8.68 -2.64
N LEU A 182 -24.48 -8.75 -2.42
CA LEU A 182 -23.46 -7.97 -3.14
C LEU A 182 -22.54 -8.80 -4.04
N GLU A 183 -22.74 -10.12 -4.14
CA GLU A 183 -21.86 -11.03 -4.92
C GLU A 183 -21.77 -10.69 -6.41
N ASN A 184 -22.78 -10.02 -6.96
CA ASN A 184 -22.80 -9.58 -8.36
C ASN A 184 -22.34 -8.13 -8.54
N LYS A 185 -22.17 -7.36 -7.45
CA LYS A 185 -21.81 -5.94 -7.47
C LYS A 185 -20.37 -5.68 -7.09
N VAL A 186 -19.79 -6.52 -6.25
CA VAL A 186 -18.43 -6.37 -5.71
C VAL A 186 -17.62 -7.60 -6.04
N ALA A 187 -16.54 -7.44 -6.80
CA ALA A 187 -15.60 -8.53 -7.04
C ALA A 187 -14.76 -8.79 -5.79
N ILE A 188 -14.37 -10.05 -5.56
CA ILE A 188 -13.50 -10.43 -4.46
C ILE A 188 -12.45 -11.43 -4.92
N ILE A 189 -11.22 -11.28 -4.42
CA ILE A 189 -10.11 -12.23 -4.63
C ILE A 189 -9.38 -12.48 -3.32
N GLY A 190 -8.75 -13.65 -3.21
CA GLY A 190 -7.81 -13.98 -2.13
C GLY A 190 -6.38 -14.04 -2.64
N ILE A 191 -5.41 -13.72 -1.78
CA ILE A 191 -3.98 -13.80 -2.10
C ILE A 191 -3.29 -14.69 -1.08
N ALA A 192 -2.66 -15.78 -1.54
CA ALA A 192 -1.85 -16.65 -0.68
C ALA A 192 -0.43 -16.10 -0.51
N LYS A 193 0.06 -16.10 0.75
CA LYS A 193 1.33 -15.46 1.16
C LYS A 193 2.59 -16.01 0.48
N LYS A 194 2.68 -17.34 0.28
CA LYS A 194 3.95 -17.98 -0.13
C LYS A 194 4.28 -17.87 -1.62
N LEU A 195 3.26 -17.93 -2.50
CA LEU A 195 3.47 -18.01 -3.96
C LEU A 195 2.82 -16.86 -4.73
N GLU A 196 2.22 -15.90 -4.02
CA GLU A 196 1.46 -14.79 -4.61
C GLU A 196 0.32 -15.30 -5.52
N GLU A 197 -0.20 -16.48 -5.17
CA GLU A 197 -1.31 -17.10 -5.88
C GLU A 197 -2.59 -16.30 -5.63
N ILE A 198 -3.28 -15.97 -6.71
CA ILE A 198 -4.55 -15.25 -6.67
C ILE A 198 -5.68 -16.25 -6.86
N PHE A 199 -6.60 -16.27 -5.91
CA PHE A 199 -7.79 -17.12 -5.95
C PHE A 199 -9.03 -16.28 -6.22
N LYS A 200 -9.88 -16.76 -7.12
CA LYS A 200 -11.24 -16.26 -7.30
C LYS A 200 -12.25 -17.15 -6.60
N PRO A 201 -13.45 -16.64 -6.28
CA PRO A 201 -14.54 -17.47 -5.81
C PRO A 201 -14.80 -18.61 -6.81
N ASP A 202 -15.05 -19.79 -6.26
CA ASP A 202 -15.41 -21.03 -7.00
C ASP A 202 -14.31 -21.60 -7.93
N ASP A 203 -13.17 -20.92 -8.10
CA ASP A 203 -12.05 -21.44 -8.89
C ASP A 203 -11.21 -22.47 -8.08
N LYS A 204 -11.02 -23.64 -8.66
CA LYS A 204 -10.18 -24.70 -8.07
C LYS A 204 -8.68 -24.39 -8.17
N LEU A 205 -8.27 -23.74 -9.24
CA LEU A 205 -6.88 -23.38 -9.53
C LEU A 205 -6.64 -21.89 -9.30
N PRO A 206 -5.42 -21.51 -8.85
CA PRO A 206 -5.06 -20.11 -8.73
C PRO A 206 -4.89 -19.46 -10.11
N LEU A 207 -5.20 -18.18 -10.18
CA LEU A 207 -4.93 -17.36 -11.34
C LEU A 207 -3.46 -16.90 -11.29
N TYR A 208 -2.71 -17.22 -12.32
CA TYR A 208 -1.32 -16.76 -12.46
C TYR A 208 -1.25 -15.47 -13.28
N ILE A 209 -0.60 -14.47 -12.73
CA ILE A 209 -0.33 -13.19 -13.40
C ILE A 209 1.18 -13.05 -13.56
N ASP A 210 1.62 -12.46 -14.68
CA ASP A 210 3.04 -12.17 -14.90
C ASP A 210 3.61 -11.36 -13.72
N LYS A 211 4.73 -11.84 -13.17
CA LYS A 211 5.44 -11.19 -12.05
C LYS A 211 5.86 -9.75 -12.34
N LYS A 212 5.99 -9.39 -13.62
CA LYS A 212 6.31 -8.02 -14.06
C LYS A 212 5.07 -7.14 -14.26
N SER A 213 3.86 -7.71 -14.21
CA SER A 213 2.60 -7.00 -14.41
C SER A 213 2.43 -5.85 -13.42
N GLU A 214 1.90 -4.73 -13.89
CA GLU A 214 1.51 -3.60 -13.03
C GLU A 214 0.36 -3.97 -12.09
N THR A 215 -0.51 -4.89 -12.51
CA THR A 215 -1.58 -5.44 -11.69
C THR A 215 -1.03 -6.17 -10.46
N LEU A 216 -0.06 -7.07 -10.64
CA LEU A 216 0.53 -7.79 -9.51
C LEU A 216 1.26 -6.84 -8.57
N LYS A 217 2.00 -5.86 -9.09
CA LYS A 217 2.64 -4.82 -8.28
C LYS A 217 1.65 -4.01 -7.46
N LEU A 218 0.50 -3.66 -8.04
CA LEU A 218 -0.58 -2.96 -7.33
C LEU A 218 -1.13 -3.82 -6.19
N ILE A 219 -1.40 -5.10 -6.45
CA ILE A 219 -1.89 -6.05 -5.46
C ILE A 219 -0.88 -6.21 -4.31
N GLN A 220 0.41 -6.35 -4.63
CA GLN A 220 1.49 -6.41 -3.64
C GLN A 220 1.57 -5.13 -2.80
N GLN A 221 1.40 -3.96 -3.40
CA GLN A 221 1.37 -2.68 -2.68
C GLN A 221 0.19 -2.62 -1.69
N LEU A 222 -1.01 -3.04 -2.12
CA LEU A 222 -2.19 -3.10 -1.26
C LEU A 222 -1.97 -4.05 -0.08
N ARG A 223 -1.47 -5.26 -0.34
CA ARG A 223 -1.15 -6.25 0.70
C ARG A 223 -0.11 -5.73 1.68
N ASN A 224 1.01 -5.23 1.18
CA ASN A 224 2.08 -4.71 2.03
C ASN A 224 1.60 -3.52 2.88
N GLU A 225 0.75 -2.67 2.32
CA GLU A 225 0.19 -1.53 3.02
C GLU A 225 -0.84 -1.96 4.09
N SER A 226 -1.70 -2.97 3.83
CA SER A 226 -2.63 -3.50 4.82
C SER A 226 -1.88 -4.13 6.00
N HIS A 227 -0.85 -4.91 5.71
CA HIS A 227 0.01 -5.50 6.73
C HIS A 227 0.75 -4.43 7.56
N ARG A 228 1.36 -3.42 6.90
CA ARG A 228 2.00 -2.28 7.58
C ARG A 228 1.03 -1.53 8.49
N PHE A 229 -0.20 -1.31 8.01
CA PHE A 229 -1.24 -0.60 8.75
C PHE A 229 -1.70 -1.41 9.97
N ALA A 230 -1.87 -2.72 9.82
CA ALA A 230 -2.20 -3.63 10.93
C ALA A 230 -1.10 -3.64 12.01
N ILE A 231 0.18 -3.77 11.62
CA ILE A 231 1.32 -3.75 12.57
C ILE A 231 1.36 -2.46 13.38
N ASN A 232 1.14 -1.31 12.76
CA ASN A 232 1.14 -0.03 13.46
C ASN A 232 0.04 0.03 14.52
N PHE A 233 -1.15 -0.47 14.20
CA PHE A 233 -2.25 -0.52 15.15
C PHE A 233 -1.96 -1.43 16.36
N HIS A 234 -1.35 -2.58 16.14
CA HIS A 234 -0.91 -3.45 17.22
C HIS A 234 0.14 -2.79 18.11
N ARG A 235 1.08 -2.05 17.54
CA ARG A 235 2.07 -1.28 18.31
C ARG A 235 1.39 -0.22 19.18
N ASP A 236 0.41 0.49 18.62
CA ASP A 236 -0.35 1.50 19.35
C ASP A 236 -1.17 0.89 20.50
N LEU A 237 -1.83 -0.27 20.27
CA LEU A 237 -2.56 -0.98 21.30
C LEU A 237 -1.63 -1.45 22.43
N ARG A 238 -0.51 -2.11 22.09
CA ARG A 238 0.48 -2.55 23.10
C ARG A 238 1.04 -1.38 23.89
N SER A 239 1.34 -0.27 23.23
CA SER A 239 1.83 0.93 23.91
C SER A 239 0.79 1.47 24.91
N LYS A 240 -0.50 1.42 24.55
CA LYS A 240 -1.60 1.81 25.45
C LYS A 240 -1.77 0.83 26.61
N ASP A 241 -1.70 -0.47 26.33
CA ASP A 241 -1.85 -1.51 27.36
C ASP A 241 -0.65 -1.50 28.32
N ALA A 242 0.57 -1.39 27.80
CA ALA A 242 1.78 -1.24 28.62
C ALA A 242 1.73 0.05 29.47
N LEU A 243 1.17 1.13 28.92
CA LEU A 243 1.00 2.38 29.64
C LEU A 243 -0.05 2.23 30.76
N LYS A 244 -1.17 1.53 30.50
CA LYS A 244 -2.18 1.22 31.51
C LYS A 244 -1.60 0.38 32.66
N SER A 245 -0.97 -0.74 32.31
CA SER A 245 -0.35 -1.64 33.30
C SER A 245 0.71 -0.93 34.16
N GLY A 246 1.57 -0.12 33.51
CA GLY A 246 2.57 0.68 34.22
C GLY A 246 1.95 1.74 35.15
N MET A 247 0.80 2.31 34.76
CA MET A 247 0.09 3.27 35.63
C MET A 247 -0.77 2.63 36.70
N ASP A 248 -1.15 1.36 36.56
CA ASP A 248 -1.90 0.62 37.60
C ASP A 248 -1.03 0.41 38.84
N SER A 249 0.28 0.42 38.71
CA SER A 249 1.23 0.38 39.84
C SER A 249 1.38 1.71 40.58
N LEU A 250 0.92 2.84 39.99
CA LEU A 250 1.08 4.17 40.56
C LEU A 250 -0.04 4.45 41.62
N LYS A 251 0.35 4.57 42.86
CA LYS A 251 -0.57 4.91 43.96
C LYS A 251 -1.07 6.36 43.86
N GLY A 252 -2.38 6.57 44.06
CA GLY A 252 -2.99 7.90 43.99
C GLY A 252 -3.34 8.42 42.61
N VAL A 253 -3.21 7.57 41.58
CA VAL A 253 -3.58 7.88 40.19
C VAL A 253 -4.87 7.15 39.85
N GLY A 254 -6.01 7.81 40.01
CA GLY A 254 -7.34 7.26 39.67
C GLY A 254 -7.61 7.24 38.16
N PRO A 255 -8.74 6.61 37.71
CA PRO A 255 -9.05 6.39 36.32
C PRO A 255 -8.99 7.67 35.43
N VAL A 256 -9.59 8.76 35.88
CA VAL A 256 -9.61 10.04 35.17
C VAL A 256 -8.20 10.61 34.98
N LEU A 257 -7.33 10.42 35.96
CA LEU A 257 -5.97 10.91 35.90
C LEU A 257 -5.11 10.04 35.00
N LYS A 258 -5.35 8.72 35.00
CA LYS A 258 -4.76 7.77 34.07
C LYS A 258 -5.08 8.14 32.62
N ASP A 259 -6.33 8.46 32.29
CA ASP A 259 -6.74 8.86 30.96
C ASP A 259 -6.09 10.18 30.53
N LYS A 260 -5.92 11.14 31.41
CA LYS A 260 -5.19 12.39 31.16
C LYS A 260 -3.71 12.14 30.88
N LEU A 261 -3.05 11.28 31.65
CA LEU A 261 -1.65 10.90 31.47
C LEU A 261 -1.46 10.12 30.15
N LEU A 262 -2.39 9.19 29.84
CA LEU A 262 -2.43 8.45 28.58
C LEU A 262 -2.50 9.40 27.37
N SER A 263 -3.36 10.38 27.44
CA SER A 263 -3.56 11.35 26.34
C SER A 263 -2.31 12.20 26.11
N LYS A 264 -1.63 12.63 27.18
CA LYS A 264 -0.46 13.51 27.11
C LYS A 264 0.81 12.77 26.69
N TYR A 265 1.13 11.67 27.36
CA TYR A 265 2.44 11.01 27.20
C TYR A 265 2.47 9.90 26.15
N LYS A 266 1.33 9.33 25.79
CA LYS A 266 1.18 8.30 24.72
C LYS A 266 1.99 7.01 24.93
N SER A 267 3.01 6.98 25.81
CA SER A 267 3.78 5.78 26.17
C SER A 267 4.33 5.88 27.59
N PHE A 268 4.48 4.71 28.26
CA PHE A 268 5.02 4.64 29.62
C PHE A 268 6.49 5.11 29.68
N LYS A 269 7.25 4.85 28.62
CA LYS A 269 8.63 5.35 28.51
C LYS A 269 8.68 6.88 28.54
N ARG A 270 7.84 7.55 27.74
CA ARG A 270 7.76 9.02 27.75
C ARG A 270 7.28 9.59 29.08
N LEU A 271 6.39 8.87 29.76
CA LEU A 271 5.97 9.25 31.12
C LEU A 271 7.13 9.09 32.13
N LYS A 272 7.90 8.01 32.02
CA LYS A 272 9.12 7.84 32.84
C LYS A 272 10.17 8.91 32.55
N ASP A 273 10.35 9.30 31.30
CA ASP A 273 11.33 10.31 30.88
C ASP A 273 10.87 11.76 31.19
N ALA A 274 9.64 11.96 31.66
CA ALA A 274 9.11 13.29 31.98
C ALA A 274 9.84 13.94 33.16
N ASP A 275 10.01 15.27 33.06
CA ASP A 275 10.65 16.05 34.13
C ASP A 275 9.66 16.31 35.27
N GLU A 276 10.21 16.45 36.50
CA GLU A 276 9.41 16.73 37.72
C GLU A 276 8.56 17.98 37.55
N LYS A 277 9.15 19.05 36.99
CA LYS A 277 8.43 20.32 36.77
C LYS A 277 7.24 20.14 35.82
N GLU A 278 7.40 19.37 34.77
CA GLU A 278 6.33 19.07 33.82
C GLU A 278 5.16 18.31 34.49
N LEU A 279 5.47 17.32 35.28
CA LEU A 279 4.47 16.55 36.03
C LEU A 279 3.77 17.40 37.09
N ILE A 280 4.48 18.30 37.77
CA ILE A 280 3.90 19.24 38.73
C ILE A 280 2.94 20.21 38.08
N ILE A 281 3.31 20.78 36.93
CA ILE A 281 2.44 21.69 36.16
C ILE A 281 1.17 20.95 35.70
N PHE A 282 1.30 19.70 35.31
CA PHE A 282 0.17 18.93 34.76
C PHE A 282 -0.76 18.34 35.81
N LEU A 283 -0.24 17.86 36.95
CA LEU A 283 -0.98 17.14 37.99
C LEU A 283 -1.20 17.93 39.28
N GLY A 284 -0.56 19.09 39.41
CA GLY A 284 -0.45 19.85 40.64
C GLY A 284 0.72 19.39 41.50
N LYS A 285 1.18 20.28 42.42
CA LYS A 285 2.43 20.13 43.19
C LYS A 285 2.55 18.82 43.96
N SER A 286 1.54 18.44 44.71
CA SER A 286 1.57 17.22 45.53
C SER A 286 1.56 15.93 44.68
N ARG A 287 0.59 15.83 43.76
CA ARG A 287 0.44 14.64 42.91
C ARG A 287 1.56 14.48 41.91
N GLY A 288 2.00 15.58 41.28
CA GLY A 288 3.11 15.54 40.29
C GLY A 288 4.40 15.02 40.93
N ARG A 289 4.74 15.49 42.14
CA ARG A 289 5.92 15.02 42.86
C ARG A 289 5.78 13.54 43.30
N SER A 290 4.59 13.14 43.77
CA SER A 290 4.32 11.74 44.15
C SER A 290 4.49 10.79 42.94
N VAL A 291 3.91 11.13 41.79
CA VAL A 291 4.03 10.34 40.57
C VAL A 291 5.47 10.30 40.09
N PHE A 292 6.19 11.43 40.09
CA PHE A 292 7.60 11.47 39.70
C PHE A 292 8.46 10.52 40.52
N ASN A 293 8.31 10.55 41.88
CA ASN A 293 9.08 9.67 42.74
C ASN A 293 8.75 8.18 42.52
N GLN A 294 7.49 7.85 42.25
CA GLN A 294 7.10 6.46 41.98
C GLN A 294 7.59 5.95 40.61
N LEU A 295 7.82 6.82 39.63
CA LEU A 295 8.34 6.45 38.33
C LEU A 295 9.87 6.23 38.33
N ARG A 296 10.59 6.74 39.32
CA ARG A 296 12.04 6.65 39.48
C ARG A 296 12.47 5.49 40.38
N ASN A 297 11.57 5.03 41.22
CA ASN A 297 11.75 3.83 42.05
C ASN A 297 11.26 2.60 41.26
#